data_9ebe3a5dd4b0bea97c6fe974252d484a
#
_entry.id   9ebe3a5dd4b0bea97c6fe974252d484a
#
_cell.length_a   1.000
_cell.length_b   1.000
_cell.length_c   1.000
_cell.angle_alpha   90.00
_cell.angle_beta   90.00
_cell.angle_gamma   90.00
#
_symmetry.space_group_name_H-M   'P 1'
#
loop_
_entity.id
_entity.type
_entity.pdbx_description
1 polymer ?
#
loop_
_entity_poly.entity_id
_entity_poly.type
_entity_poly.pdbx_seq_one_letter_code
_entity_poly.pdbx_strand_id
1 'polypeptide(L)'
;MMNELHENLFKLLIELDTLCRENDIDYFLSGGTALGAIRNQCFLPWDDDIDLFITRENWKKLYELFSNNPDILPENRDLVCIENTKFYRNPIARYVDTSTTRIYPSQAVAGKTCGDQIEFFILDPIPNVEDGQDEHLKMMDVFFEVLSPYFVVSKFLTVEGFEEHRDLVFKYYDKIDKEGYSKVIRELYDKGFTYPAEKADTVRLRWGMRNGLYKKRWFEGKRYELLEGHEFPVAGELEHALRNDYGDTWMYIPESLGQVSHNFIIEDLDKPFKEFTDIYLRFIDQEAVVRDYETNKRNNVDLWPLRREIRLEKEKLIGILTRKELDVTIENNGYDVEELLKNREFDTLNKLFDKYYSIQLSHYSKRFNLMIEIDETLQKIAIANKIHQGQFYTGDTILNIIEKNKGLDDSLKELKEICEYCRKLSIAIFDNYDEETVRDLLNKIPQGYENLVDVFKATLWLKLKTASSNEDYESIINEGNEFLKLYLEDGELMSHIAEAYFNLGNIEKAKEFYDNAVHNTRNGFVWRKAKENVGIDRMAEEEIYVD
;
A
#
# COMPACT_ATOMS: atom_id res chain seq x y z
N MET A 1 17.20 -13.48 -0.37
CA MET A 1 16.97 -14.94 -0.49
C MET A 1 15.55 -15.19 -0.03
N MET A 2 14.75 -15.88 -0.83
CA MET A 2 13.37 -16.22 -0.43
C MET A 2 13.40 -17.05 0.85
N ASN A 3 12.46 -16.79 1.75
CA ASN A 3 12.16 -17.68 2.87
C ASN A 3 11.29 -18.85 2.38
N GLU A 4 11.03 -19.84 3.23
CA GLU A 4 10.27 -21.05 2.87
C GLU A 4 8.85 -20.73 2.37
N LEU A 5 8.18 -19.77 3.01
CA LEU A 5 6.85 -19.30 2.59
C LEU A 5 6.90 -18.69 1.17
N HIS A 6 7.85 -17.78 0.93
CA HIS A 6 8.01 -17.16 -0.40
C HIS A 6 8.34 -18.20 -1.48
N GLU A 7 9.13 -19.25 -1.15
CA GLU A 7 9.40 -20.33 -2.10
C GLU A 7 8.12 -21.09 -2.49
N ASN A 8 7.25 -21.35 -1.53
CA ASN A 8 5.98 -22.03 -1.77
C ASN A 8 5.01 -21.15 -2.57
N LEU A 9 4.85 -19.90 -2.16
CA LEU A 9 4.03 -18.91 -2.88
C LEU A 9 4.54 -18.71 -4.31
N PHE A 10 5.85 -18.64 -4.51
CA PHE A 10 6.45 -18.48 -5.83
C PHE A 10 6.15 -19.68 -6.74
N LYS A 11 6.28 -20.91 -6.23
CA LYS A 11 5.91 -22.14 -6.98
C LYS A 11 4.44 -22.11 -7.39
N LEU A 12 3.57 -21.70 -6.46
CA LEU A 12 2.14 -21.57 -6.70
C LEU A 12 1.83 -20.53 -7.79
N LEU A 13 2.55 -19.40 -7.79
CA LEU A 13 2.40 -18.36 -8.80
C LEU A 13 2.88 -18.81 -10.18
N ILE A 14 4.01 -19.51 -10.29
CA ILE A 14 4.51 -20.08 -11.55
C ILE A 14 3.49 -21.07 -12.13
N GLU A 15 2.92 -21.93 -11.29
CA GLU A 15 1.88 -22.90 -11.70
C GLU A 15 0.66 -22.18 -12.28
N LEU A 16 0.17 -21.17 -11.55
CA LEU A 16 -0.99 -20.38 -11.99
C LEU A 16 -0.69 -19.57 -13.26
N ASP A 17 0.48 -18.94 -13.35
CA ASP A 17 0.92 -18.19 -14.53
C ASP A 17 0.95 -19.07 -15.78
N THR A 18 1.50 -20.28 -15.66
CA THR A 18 1.52 -21.27 -16.75
C THR A 18 0.11 -21.59 -17.21
N LEU A 19 -0.78 -21.90 -16.28
CA LEU A 19 -2.17 -22.23 -16.57
C LEU A 19 -2.91 -21.05 -17.23
N CYS A 20 -2.70 -19.83 -16.75
CA CYS A 20 -3.32 -18.63 -17.32
C CYS A 20 -2.80 -18.36 -18.74
N ARG A 21 -1.52 -18.50 -19.00
CA ARG A 21 -0.92 -18.32 -20.35
C ARG A 21 -1.43 -19.36 -21.33
N GLU A 22 -1.54 -20.61 -20.93
CA GLU A 22 -2.02 -21.71 -21.77
C GLU A 22 -3.51 -21.58 -22.16
N ASN A 23 -4.30 -20.84 -21.37
CA ASN A 23 -5.74 -20.67 -21.56
C ASN A 23 -6.16 -19.24 -21.94
N ASP A 24 -5.22 -18.37 -22.33
CA ASP A 24 -5.47 -16.99 -22.74
C ASP A 24 -6.27 -16.18 -21.70
N ILE A 25 -5.83 -16.29 -20.45
CA ILE A 25 -6.39 -15.59 -19.30
C ILE A 25 -5.38 -14.54 -18.82
N ASP A 26 -5.75 -13.26 -18.91
CA ASP A 26 -4.92 -12.16 -18.44
C ASP A 26 -5.18 -11.86 -16.96
N TYR A 27 -4.11 -11.70 -16.22
CA TYR A 27 -4.06 -11.18 -14.87
C TYR A 27 -2.88 -10.21 -14.74
N PHE A 28 -2.75 -9.52 -13.62
CA PHE A 28 -1.65 -8.60 -13.34
C PHE A 28 -1.23 -8.71 -11.88
N LEU A 29 0.07 -8.64 -11.59
CA LEU A 29 0.51 -8.48 -10.21
C LEU A 29 -0.10 -7.22 -9.60
N SER A 30 -0.47 -7.27 -8.33
CA SER A 30 -1.05 -6.15 -7.59
C SER A 30 -0.47 -6.04 -6.19
N GLY A 31 -0.90 -5.07 -5.41
CA GLY A 31 -0.57 -4.96 -4.00
C GLY A 31 0.93 -4.95 -3.70
N GLY A 32 1.30 -5.61 -2.63
CA GLY A 32 2.68 -5.80 -2.20
C GLY A 32 3.51 -6.58 -3.21
N THR A 33 2.91 -7.55 -3.87
CA THR A 33 3.56 -8.37 -4.92
C THR A 33 4.03 -7.51 -6.10
N ALA A 34 3.19 -6.57 -6.58
CA ALA A 34 3.58 -5.63 -7.63
C ALA A 34 4.65 -4.63 -7.16
N LEU A 35 4.54 -4.16 -5.91
CA LEU A 35 5.56 -3.29 -5.32
C LEU A 35 6.93 -3.97 -5.24
N GLY A 36 6.96 -5.24 -4.82
CA GLY A 36 8.19 -6.04 -4.79
C GLY A 36 8.81 -6.19 -6.18
N ALA A 37 8.00 -6.54 -7.17
CA ALA A 37 8.46 -6.69 -8.56
C ALA A 37 9.06 -5.39 -9.11
N ILE A 38 8.33 -4.26 -9.01
CA ILE A 38 8.79 -3.01 -9.63
C ILE A 38 9.93 -2.31 -8.87
N ARG A 39 9.96 -2.43 -7.54
CA ARG A 39 11.02 -1.78 -6.73
C ARG A 39 12.32 -2.58 -6.67
N ASN A 40 12.22 -3.88 -6.42
CA ASN A 40 13.39 -4.71 -6.10
C ASN A 40 13.50 -6.02 -6.86
N GLN A 41 12.53 -6.34 -7.72
CA GLN A 41 12.50 -7.61 -8.45
C GLN A 41 12.47 -8.86 -7.53
N CYS A 42 11.93 -8.69 -6.31
CA CYS A 42 11.77 -9.76 -5.32
C CYS A 42 10.55 -9.50 -4.43
N PHE A 43 10.15 -10.52 -3.66
CA PHE A 43 9.12 -10.33 -2.62
C PHE A 43 9.55 -9.28 -1.60
N LEU A 44 8.58 -8.54 -1.08
CA LEU A 44 8.79 -7.72 0.11
C LEU A 44 9.00 -8.67 1.30
N PRO A 45 10.03 -8.49 2.15
CA PRO A 45 10.35 -9.45 3.21
C PRO A 45 9.22 -9.71 4.20
N TRP A 46 8.33 -8.73 4.40
CA TRP A 46 7.17 -8.79 5.31
C TRP A 46 5.86 -9.16 4.62
N ASP A 47 5.86 -9.33 3.27
CA ASP A 47 4.69 -9.73 2.50
C ASP A 47 4.52 -11.24 2.62
N ASP A 48 3.33 -11.68 2.96
CA ASP A 48 3.09 -13.08 3.27
C ASP A 48 1.98 -13.70 2.42
N ASP A 49 1.64 -13.03 1.30
CA ASP A 49 0.68 -13.50 0.29
C ASP A 49 1.07 -13.05 -1.12
N ILE A 50 0.25 -13.41 -2.09
CA ILE A 50 0.35 -12.95 -3.47
C ILE A 50 -0.98 -12.34 -3.89
N ASP A 51 -0.91 -11.08 -4.33
CA ASP A 51 -2.04 -10.32 -4.80
C ASP A 51 -2.05 -10.22 -6.32
N LEU A 52 -3.17 -10.52 -6.95
CA LEU A 52 -3.36 -10.38 -8.39
C LEU A 52 -4.61 -9.55 -8.72
N PHE A 53 -4.48 -8.57 -9.60
CA PHE A 53 -5.63 -8.00 -10.29
C PHE A 53 -6.08 -8.91 -11.43
N ILE A 54 -7.38 -9.08 -11.55
CA ILE A 54 -7.99 -9.77 -12.69
C ILE A 54 -9.26 -9.03 -13.12
N THR A 55 -9.44 -8.79 -14.41
CA THR A 55 -10.67 -8.18 -14.89
C THR A 55 -11.86 -9.13 -14.74
N ARG A 56 -13.08 -8.61 -14.61
CA ARG A 56 -14.30 -9.44 -14.51
C ARG A 56 -14.42 -10.45 -15.68
N GLU A 57 -13.99 -10.07 -16.87
CA GLU A 57 -14.03 -10.95 -18.03
C GLU A 57 -13.07 -12.13 -17.88
N ASN A 58 -11.81 -11.85 -17.53
CA ASN A 58 -10.80 -12.90 -17.33
C ASN A 58 -11.11 -13.76 -16.10
N TRP A 59 -11.70 -13.16 -15.04
CA TRP A 59 -12.20 -13.93 -13.90
C TRP A 59 -13.27 -14.95 -14.31
N LYS A 60 -14.22 -14.57 -15.17
CA LYS A 60 -15.22 -15.51 -15.68
C LYS A 60 -14.58 -16.64 -16.46
N LYS A 61 -13.61 -16.36 -17.35
CA LYS A 61 -12.87 -17.39 -18.08
C LYS A 61 -12.17 -18.36 -17.13
N LEU A 62 -11.46 -17.85 -16.11
CA LEU A 62 -10.75 -18.67 -15.12
C LEU A 62 -11.73 -19.52 -14.30
N TYR A 63 -12.81 -18.94 -13.83
CA TYR A 63 -13.85 -19.65 -13.07
C TYR A 63 -14.53 -20.74 -13.89
N GLU A 64 -14.88 -20.46 -15.15
CA GLU A 64 -15.47 -21.41 -16.08
C GLU A 64 -14.49 -22.53 -16.45
N LEU A 65 -13.21 -22.21 -16.63
CA LEU A 65 -12.16 -23.21 -16.89
C LEU A 65 -12.12 -24.26 -15.79
N PHE A 66 -12.05 -23.83 -14.52
CA PHE A 66 -12.01 -24.74 -13.37
C PHE A 66 -13.34 -25.45 -13.12
N SER A 67 -14.47 -24.76 -13.32
CA SER A 67 -15.80 -25.35 -13.10
C SER A 67 -16.15 -26.43 -14.12
N ASN A 68 -15.75 -26.25 -15.38
CA ASN A 68 -16.04 -27.17 -16.48
C ASN A 68 -15.00 -28.30 -16.59
N ASN A 69 -13.80 -28.11 -16.03
CA ASN A 69 -12.70 -29.06 -16.11
C ASN A 69 -12.09 -29.28 -14.70
N PRO A 70 -12.80 -29.98 -13.81
CA PRO A 70 -12.30 -30.15 -12.43
C PRO A 70 -10.90 -30.81 -12.35
N ASP A 71 -10.56 -31.63 -13.33
CA ASP A 71 -9.28 -32.37 -13.41
C ASP A 71 -8.10 -31.47 -13.83
N ILE A 72 -8.34 -30.21 -14.21
CA ILE A 72 -7.26 -29.27 -14.55
C ILE A 72 -6.57 -28.74 -13.29
N LEU A 73 -7.28 -28.73 -12.15
CA LEU A 73 -6.70 -28.41 -10.86
C LEU A 73 -5.87 -29.60 -10.35
N PRO A 74 -4.61 -29.39 -9.97
CA PRO A 74 -3.86 -30.40 -9.25
C PRO A 74 -4.61 -30.89 -8.00
N GLU A 75 -4.35 -32.14 -7.55
CA GLU A 75 -5.08 -32.76 -6.43
C GLU A 75 -5.06 -31.95 -5.14
N ASN A 76 -3.98 -31.20 -4.92
CA ASN A 76 -3.79 -30.36 -3.75
C ASN A 76 -4.05 -28.87 -4.01
N ARG A 77 -4.91 -28.55 -4.96
CA ARG A 77 -5.33 -27.17 -5.29
C ARG A 77 -6.83 -27.01 -5.15
N ASP A 78 -7.22 -25.80 -4.78
CA ASP A 78 -8.65 -25.42 -4.74
C ASP A 78 -8.83 -23.96 -5.18
N LEU A 79 -9.96 -23.69 -5.81
CA LEU A 79 -10.42 -22.32 -6.08
C LEU A 79 -11.55 -21.98 -5.12
N VAL A 80 -11.33 -21.01 -4.24
CA VAL A 80 -12.28 -20.58 -3.22
C VAL A 80 -12.83 -19.19 -3.57
N CYS A 81 -14.12 -19.11 -3.87
CA CYS A 81 -14.79 -17.85 -4.22
C CYS A 81 -16.26 -17.87 -3.80
N ILE A 82 -16.93 -16.72 -3.90
CA ILE A 82 -18.35 -16.61 -3.54
C ILE A 82 -19.27 -17.39 -4.48
N GLU A 83 -18.82 -17.66 -5.68
CA GLU A 83 -19.58 -18.37 -6.71
C GLU A 83 -19.71 -19.87 -6.40
N ASN A 84 -18.67 -20.50 -5.83
CA ASN A 84 -18.61 -21.95 -5.60
C ASN A 84 -18.64 -22.36 -4.12
N THR A 85 -18.44 -21.42 -3.21
CA THR A 85 -18.14 -21.71 -1.80
C THR A 85 -19.26 -21.22 -0.88
N LYS A 86 -20.04 -22.16 -0.33
CA LYS A 86 -21.14 -21.85 0.58
C LYS A 86 -20.58 -21.16 1.85
N PHE A 87 -21.21 -20.06 2.26
CA PHE A 87 -20.79 -19.21 3.40
C PHE A 87 -19.42 -18.50 3.24
N TYR A 88 -18.80 -18.59 2.08
CA TYR A 88 -17.63 -17.77 1.79
C TYR A 88 -18.06 -16.32 1.58
N ARG A 89 -17.68 -15.45 2.49
CA ARG A 89 -18.13 -14.05 2.55
C ARG A 89 -17.02 -13.05 2.22
N ASN A 90 -15.84 -13.56 1.87
CA ASN A 90 -14.78 -12.70 1.39
C ASN A 90 -14.99 -12.42 -0.10
N PRO A 91 -14.98 -11.16 -0.53
CA PRO A 91 -15.09 -10.81 -1.95
C PRO A 91 -13.84 -11.19 -2.78
N ILE A 92 -12.71 -11.42 -2.11
CA ILE A 92 -11.46 -11.85 -2.73
C ILE A 92 -11.56 -13.35 -3.02
N ALA A 93 -11.37 -13.73 -4.27
CA ALA A 93 -11.26 -15.14 -4.63
C ALA A 93 -9.82 -15.63 -4.42
N ARG A 94 -9.64 -16.93 -4.18
CA ARG A 94 -8.35 -17.49 -3.80
C ARG A 94 -8.04 -18.78 -4.55
N TYR A 95 -6.82 -18.87 -5.06
CA TYR A 95 -6.21 -20.10 -5.51
C TYR A 95 -5.33 -20.63 -4.39
N VAL A 96 -5.65 -21.81 -3.85
CA VAL A 96 -5.14 -22.28 -2.55
C VAL A 96 -4.37 -23.57 -2.71
N ASP A 97 -3.21 -23.69 -2.07
CA ASP A 97 -2.50 -24.94 -1.84
C ASP A 97 -3.06 -25.66 -0.60
N THR A 98 -3.80 -26.74 -0.81
CA THR A 98 -4.43 -27.49 0.28
C THR A 98 -3.49 -28.44 1.00
N SER A 99 -2.24 -28.58 0.55
CA SER A 99 -1.21 -29.35 1.23
C SER A 99 -0.51 -28.60 2.36
N THR A 100 -0.75 -27.32 2.46
CA THR A 100 -0.26 -26.43 3.51
C THR A 100 -1.39 -25.96 4.43
N THR A 101 -1.06 -25.29 5.52
CA THR A 101 -2.02 -24.72 6.47
C THR A 101 -1.69 -23.27 6.76
N ARG A 102 -2.63 -22.36 6.44
CA ARG A 102 -2.58 -20.97 6.88
C ARG A 102 -4.02 -20.51 7.17
N ILE A 103 -4.40 -20.53 8.45
CA ILE A 103 -5.78 -20.34 8.87
C ILE A 103 -6.00 -18.96 9.47
N TYR A 104 -6.80 -18.14 8.79
CA TYR A 104 -7.36 -16.91 9.35
C TYR A 104 -8.56 -17.20 10.26
N PRO A 105 -8.83 -16.35 11.26
CA PRO A 105 -10.04 -16.47 12.07
C PRO A 105 -11.32 -16.53 11.23
N SER A 106 -11.40 -15.74 10.17
CA SER A 106 -12.55 -15.68 9.27
C SER A 106 -12.74 -16.93 8.42
N GLN A 107 -11.65 -17.54 7.95
CA GLN A 107 -11.69 -18.78 7.18
C GLN A 107 -12.06 -19.97 8.08
N ALA A 108 -11.53 -19.99 9.30
CA ALA A 108 -11.89 -21.00 10.29
C ALA A 108 -13.41 -21.01 10.53
N VAL A 109 -14.03 -19.84 10.69
CA VAL A 109 -15.50 -19.70 10.84
C VAL A 109 -16.26 -20.23 9.64
N ALA A 110 -15.77 -20.03 8.42
CA ALA A 110 -16.42 -20.50 7.21
C ALA A 110 -16.22 -22.02 6.96
N GLY A 111 -15.33 -22.69 7.69
CA GLY A 111 -15.03 -24.11 7.55
C GLY A 111 -14.41 -24.47 6.20
N LYS A 112 -13.56 -23.59 5.66
CA LYS A 112 -13.12 -23.66 4.30
C LYS A 112 -11.65 -23.99 4.14
N THR A 113 -11.30 -24.34 2.90
CA THR A 113 -9.95 -24.60 2.44
C THR A 113 -9.01 -23.46 2.83
N CYS A 114 -7.96 -23.79 3.52
CA CYS A 114 -6.96 -22.89 4.05
C CYS A 114 -5.57 -23.43 3.75
N GLY A 115 -4.69 -22.60 3.24
CA GLY A 115 -3.32 -22.96 2.91
C GLY A 115 -2.63 -21.74 2.30
N ASP A 116 -1.44 -21.93 1.78
CA ASP A 116 -0.80 -20.89 0.99
C ASP A 116 -1.71 -20.52 -0.17
N GLN A 117 -1.81 -19.23 -0.47
CA GLN A 117 -2.84 -18.75 -1.37
C GLN A 117 -2.39 -17.58 -2.23
N ILE A 118 -2.98 -17.53 -3.43
CA ILE A 118 -2.95 -16.36 -4.30
C ILE A 118 -4.32 -15.70 -4.23
N GLU A 119 -4.36 -14.40 -3.96
CA GLU A 119 -5.58 -13.62 -3.85
C GLU A 119 -5.91 -12.91 -5.16
N PHE A 120 -7.14 -13.10 -5.66
CA PHE A 120 -7.63 -12.42 -6.84
C PHE A 120 -8.50 -11.23 -6.46
N PHE A 121 -8.03 -10.05 -6.81
CA PHE A 121 -8.76 -8.79 -6.72
C PHE A 121 -9.45 -8.52 -8.05
N ILE A 122 -10.75 -8.79 -8.10
CA ILE A 122 -11.54 -8.72 -9.34
C ILE A 122 -11.93 -7.27 -9.62
N LEU A 123 -11.51 -6.77 -10.79
CA LEU A 123 -11.81 -5.43 -11.26
C LEU A 123 -13.16 -5.42 -11.99
N ASP A 124 -14.18 -4.88 -11.33
CA ASP A 124 -15.54 -4.80 -11.86
C ASP A 124 -15.78 -3.50 -12.64
N PRO A 125 -16.24 -3.57 -13.89
CA PRO A 125 -16.62 -2.39 -14.64
C PRO A 125 -17.83 -1.71 -13.98
N ILE A 126 -17.81 -0.37 -13.90
CA ILE A 126 -18.89 0.43 -13.33
C ILE A 126 -19.33 1.53 -14.28
N PRO A 127 -20.59 2.03 -14.15
CA PRO A 127 -21.09 3.15 -14.94
C PRO A 127 -20.20 4.38 -14.82
N ASN A 128 -20.20 5.23 -15.86
CA ASN A 128 -19.63 6.56 -15.77
C ASN A 128 -20.50 7.46 -14.87
N VAL A 129 -19.98 8.60 -14.45
CA VAL A 129 -20.67 9.49 -13.50
C VAL A 129 -22.05 9.91 -14.03
N GLU A 130 -22.15 10.26 -15.31
CA GLU A 130 -23.38 10.63 -16.00
C GLU A 130 -24.38 9.49 -16.16
N ASP A 131 -23.95 8.23 -16.04
CA ASP A 131 -24.77 7.03 -16.24
C ASP A 131 -25.24 6.42 -14.90
N GLY A 132 -25.08 7.13 -13.78
CA GLY A 132 -25.55 6.71 -12.46
C GLY A 132 -24.54 5.93 -11.63
N GLN A 133 -23.26 6.30 -11.73
CA GLN A 133 -22.15 5.69 -10.97
C GLN A 133 -22.41 5.62 -9.46
N ASP A 134 -22.88 6.73 -8.85
CA ASP A 134 -23.07 6.80 -7.40
C ASP A 134 -24.09 5.77 -6.90
N GLU A 135 -25.22 5.59 -7.60
CA GLU A 135 -26.22 4.59 -7.21
C GLU A 135 -25.69 3.17 -7.41
N HIS A 136 -24.91 2.94 -8.45
CA HIS A 136 -24.29 1.64 -8.70
C HIS A 136 -23.26 1.31 -7.60
N LEU A 137 -22.39 2.25 -7.24
CA LEU A 137 -21.42 2.10 -6.14
C LEU A 137 -22.12 1.83 -4.81
N LYS A 138 -23.23 2.53 -4.54
CA LYS A 138 -24.07 2.30 -3.37
C LYS A 138 -24.57 0.86 -3.32
N MET A 139 -25.03 0.31 -4.44
CA MET A 139 -25.46 -1.10 -4.50
C MET A 139 -24.31 -2.08 -4.28
N MET A 140 -23.13 -1.82 -4.82
CA MET A 140 -21.93 -2.62 -4.55
C MET A 140 -21.57 -2.57 -3.06
N ASP A 141 -21.61 -1.39 -2.41
CA ASP A 141 -21.34 -1.24 -0.98
C ASP A 141 -22.35 -2.00 -0.13
N VAL A 142 -23.64 -1.93 -0.47
CA VAL A 142 -24.69 -2.71 0.19
C VAL A 142 -24.44 -4.21 0.05
N PHE A 143 -24.00 -4.67 -1.13
CA PHE A 143 -23.62 -6.08 -1.31
C PHE A 143 -22.55 -6.51 -0.31
N PHE A 144 -21.47 -5.72 -0.15
CA PHE A 144 -20.38 -6.05 0.77
C PHE A 144 -20.85 -6.05 2.23
N GLU A 145 -21.68 -5.08 2.63
CA GLU A 145 -22.24 -5.04 3.97
C GLU A 145 -23.09 -6.27 4.28
N VAL A 146 -23.89 -6.70 3.31
CA VAL A 146 -24.77 -7.87 3.45
C VAL A 146 -24.00 -9.17 3.35
N LEU A 147 -22.92 -9.21 2.54
CA LEU A 147 -22.07 -10.39 2.37
C LEU A 147 -21.18 -10.67 3.58
N SER A 148 -20.68 -9.62 4.24
CA SER A 148 -19.62 -9.75 5.24
C SER A 148 -19.91 -9.02 6.57
N PRO A 149 -21.03 -9.24 7.20
CA PRO A 149 -21.44 -8.45 8.37
C PRO A 149 -20.70 -8.76 9.67
N TYR A 150 -19.84 -9.80 9.70
CA TYR A 150 -19.10 -10.18 10.90
C TYR A 150 -17.84 -9.38 11.17
N PHE A 151 -17.18 -8.88 10.12
CA PHE A 151 -15.80 -8.44 10.23
C PHE A 151 -15.63 -6.94 10.27
N VAL A 152 -16.54 -6.21 9.66
CA VAL A 152 -16.45 -4.75 9.61
C VAL A 152 -17.84 -4.18 9.79
N VAL A 153 -18.10 -3.65 10.96
CA VAL A 153 -19.20 -2.69 11.09
C VAL A 153 -18.76 -1.47 10.28
N SER A 154 -19.30 -1.34 9.08
CA SER A 154 -18.89 -0.29 8.18
C SER A 154 -19.25 1.08 8.72
N LYS A 155 -18.56 2.09 8.21
CA LYS A 155 -18.91 3.48 8.49
C LYS A 155 -20.38 3.82 8.14
N PHE A 156 -20.96 3.13 7.15
CA PHE A 156 -22.35 3.35 6.73
C PHE A 156 -23.37 3.00 7.81
N LEU A 157 -23.04 2.08 8.71
CA LEU A 157 -23.94 1.68 9.79
C LEU A 157 -23.80 2.54 11.06
N THR A 158 -22.72 3.31 11.19
CA THR A 158 -22.35 3.97 12.45
C THR A 158 -22.07 5.46 12.34
N VAL A 159 -22.02 6.02 11.14
CA VAL A 159 -21.70 7.43 10.91
C VAL A 159 -22.91 8.19 10.41
N GLU A 160 -23.12 9.39 10.94
CA GLU A 160 -24.14 10.33 10.49
C GLU A 160 -23.95 10.66 9.00
N GLY A 161 -25.06 10.83 8.27
CA GLY A 161 -25.03 11.11 6.83
C GLY A 161 -25.08 9.87 5.91
N PHE A 162 -25.13 8.66 6.51
CA PHE A 162 -25.26 7.40 5.76
C PHE A 162 -26.59 6.67 6.05
N GLU A 163 -27.63 7.38 6.46
CA GLU A 163 -28.92 6.82 6.85
C GLU A 163 -29.57 6.02 5.73
N GLU A 164 -29.55 6.53 4.50
CA GLU A 164 -30.10 5.81 3.34
C GLU A 164 -29.39 4.48 3.05
N HIS A 165 -28.05 4.44 3.19
CA HIS A 165 -27.30 3.19 3.03
C HIS A 165 -27.66 2.19 4.13
N ARG A 166 -27.77 2.67 5.36
CA ARG A 166 -28.17 1.87 6.52
C ARG A 166 -29.55 1.25 6.32
N ASP A 167 -30.53 2.07 5.94
CA ASP A 167 -31.90 1.62 5.70
C ASP A 167 -31.94 0.58 4.57
N LEU A 168 -31.15 0.77 3.53
CA LEU A 168 -31.06 -0.18 2.43
C LEU A 168 -30.44 -1.50 2.88
N VAL A 169 -29.35 -1.49 3.66
CA VAL A 169 -28.75 -2.70 4.25
C VAL A 169 -29.77 -3.45 5.11
N PHE A 170 -30.48 -2.76 6.01
CA PHE A 170 -31.49 -3.40 6.85
C PHE A 170 -32.66 -3.97 6.05
N LYS A 171 -33.07 -3.30 4.97
CA LYS A 171 -34.07 -3.83 4.03
C LYS A 171 -33.61 -5.16 3.40
N TYR A 172 -32.33 -5.28 3.06
CA TYR A 172 -31.79 -6.54 2.53
C TYR A 172 -31.65 -7.61 3.62
N TYR A 173 -31.35 -7.25 4.87
CA TYR A 173 -31.42 -8.20 5.98
C TYR A 173 -32.84 -8.76 6.16
N ASP A 174 -33.85 -7.91 6.15
CA ASP A 174 -35.27 -8.34 6.22
C ASP A 174 -35.65 -9.22 5.01
N LYS A 175 -35.07 -8.98 3.86
CA LYS A 175 -35.29 -9.79 2.66
C LYS A 175 -34.61 -11.15 2.76
N ILE A 176 -33.41 -11.23 3.33
CA ILE A 176 -32.71 -12.50 3.62
C ILE A 176 -33.56 -13.36 4.58
N ASP A 177 -34.13 -12.77 5.62
CA ASP A 177 -34.98 -13.49 6.58
C ASP A 177 -36.22 -14.10 5.92
N LYS A 178 -36.75 -13.47 4.85
CA LYS A 178 -37.94 -13.92 4.14
C LYS A 178 -37.65 -14.86 2.95
N GLU A 179 -36.59 -14.62 2.22
CA GLU A 179 -36.34 -15.23 0.93
C GLU A 179 -35.10 -16.15 0.90
N GLY A 180 -34.30 -16.11 1.97
CA GLY A 180 -33.07 -16.87 2.13
C GLY A 180 -31.83 -16.16 1.57
N TYR A 181 -30.70 -16.41 2.23
CA TYR A 181 -29.41 -15.75 1.98
C TYR A 181 -28.92 -15.89 0.52
N SER A 182 -28.87 -17.10 0.01
CA SER A 182 -28.29 -17.38 -1.32
C SER A 182 -29.02 -16.65 -2.45
N LYS A 183 -30.37 -16.56 -2.37
CA LYS A 183 -31.16 -15.87 -3.36
C LYS A 183 -30.92 -14.36 -3.36
N VAL A 184 -30.88 -13.78 -2.16
CA VAL A 184 -30.71 -12.33 -2.02
C VAL A 184 -29.30 -11.89 -2.38
N ILE A 185 -28.30 -12.66 -2.00
CA ILE A 185 -26.89 -12.38 -2.39
C ILE A 185 -26.73 -12.43 -3.90
N ARG A 186 -27.34 -13.42 -4.57
CA ARG A 186 -27.27 -13.50 -6.05
C ARG A 186 -27.95 -12.28 -6.70
N GLU A 187 -29.11 -11.87 -6.21
CA GLU A 187 -29.78 -10.66 -6.72
C GLU A 187 -28.91 -9.41 -6.58
N LEU A 188 -28.28 -9.23 -5.40
CA LEU A 188 -27.37 -8.12 -5.17
C LEU A 188 -26.13 -8.19 -6.05
N TYR A 189 -25.58 -9.39 -6.23
CA TYR A 189 -24.46 -9.64 -7.12
C TYR A 189 -24.80 -9.24 -8.56
N ASP A 190 -25.93 -9.71 -9.07
CA ASP A 190 -26.38 -9.40 -10.43
C ASP A 190 -26.57 -7.88 -10.62
N LYS A 191 -27.04 -7.16 -9.60
CA LYS A 191 -27.19 -5.70 -9.66
C LYS A 191 -25.88 -4.93 -9.62
N GLY A 192 -24.89 -5.41 -8.87
CA GLY A 192 -23.64 -4.70 -8.63
C GLY A 192 -22.51 -5.06 -9.58
N PHE A 193 -22.54 -6.25 -10.24
CA PHE A 193 -21.35 -6.81 -10.88
C PHE A 193 -21.57 -7.29 -12.32
N THR A 194 -22.59 -6.79 -13.01
CA THR A 194 -22.90 -7.16 -14.39
C THR A 194 -22.89 -5.98 -15.38
N TYR A 195 -22.31 -4.84 -14.97
CA TYR A 195 -22.21 -3.70 -15.88
C TYR A 195 -21.31 -4.04 -17.10
N PRO A 196 -21.70 -3.67 -18.34
CA PRO A 196 -20.92 -4.00 -19.53
C PRO A 196 -19.57 -3.29 -19.57
N ALA A 197 -18.49 -4.06 -19.74
CA ALA A 197 -17.13 -3.53 -19.72
C ALA A 197 -16.85 -2.53 -20.85
N GLU A 198 -17.48 -2.70 -22.02
CA GLU A 198 -17.34 -1.80 -23.17
C GLU A 198 -17.93 -0.41 -22.96
N LYS A 199 -18.76 -0.23 -21.94
CA LYS A 199 -19.37 1.05 -21.58
C LYS A 199 -18.66 1.74 -20.41
N ALA A 200 -17.67 1.09 -19.79
CA ALA A 200 -17.01 1.58 -18.60
C ALA A 200 -15.67 2.22 -18.91
N ASP A 201 -15.42 3.42 -18.38
CA ASP A 201 -14.10 4.06 -18.32
C ASP A 201 -13.40 3.80 -16.98
N THR A 202 -14.17 3.31 -15.99
CA THR A 202 -13.70 3.06 -14.62
C THR A 202 -14.05 1.64 -14.22
N VAL A 203 -13.13 1.02 -13.48
CA VAL A 203 -13.35 -0.26 -12.81
C VAL A 203 -13.23 -0.09 -11.31
N ARG A 204 -13.94 -0.92 -10.56
CA ARG A 204 -13.90 -0.92 -9.10
C ARG A 204 -13.36 -2.24 -8.58
N LEU A 205 -12.45 -2.13 -7.61
CA LEU A 205 -12.05 -3.26 -6.80
C LEU A 205 -13.14 -3.59 -5.78
N ARG A 206 -13.47 -4.87 -5.63
CA ARG A 206 -14.50 -5.33 -4.67
C ARG A 206 -14.12 -5.09 -3.21
N TRP A 207 -12.82 -5.08 -2.91
CA TRP A 207 -12.28 -4.73 -1.59
C TRP A 207 -11.35 -3.55 -1.77
N GLY A 208 -11.78 -2.37 -1.40
CA GLY A 208 -11.04 -1.19 -1.77
C GLY A 208 -9.98 -0.76 -0.78
N MET A 209 -8.73 -0.76 -1.17
CA MET A 209 -7.80 0.21 -0.64
C MET A 209 -8.22 1.61 -1.10
N ARG A 210 -8.19 2.60 -0.23
CA ARG A 210 -8.64 3.98 -0.47
C ARG A 210 -10.06 4.04 -1.07
N ASN A 211 -10.20 4.40 -2.33
CA ASN A 211 -11.50 4.53 -2.99
C ASN A 211 -11.89 3.31 -3.83
N GLY A 212 -10.96 2.37 -4.07
CA GLY A 212 -11.17 1.17 -4.86
C GLY A 212 -11.56 1.43 -6.32
N LEU A 213 -11.35 2.67 -6.82
CA LEU A 213 -11.67 3.08 -8.18
C LEU A 213 -10.38 3.23 -8.99
N TYR A 214 -10.38 2.64 -10.20
CA TYR A 214 -9.24 2.67 -11.11
C TYR A 214 -9.72 3.06 -12.50
N LYS A 215 -8.89 3.76 -13.27
CA LYS A 215 -9.17 3.98 -14.69
C LYS A 215 -8.97 2.66 -15.42
N LYS A 216 -9.99 2.21 -16.16
CA LYS A 216 -9.94 0.96 -16.93
C LYS A 216 -8.72 0.91 -17.86
N ARG A 217 -8.36 2.03 -18.50
CA ARG A 217 -7.22 2.14 -19.41
C ARG A 217 -5.88 1.75 -18.77
N TRP A 218 -5.72 1.86 -17.44
CA TRP A 218 -4.48 1.44 -16.76
C TRP A 218 -4.19 -0.04 -16.93
N PHE A 219 -5.24 -0.84 -17.17
CA PHE A 219 -5.20 -2.28 -17.38
C PHE A 219 -5.34 -2.67 -18.86
N GLU A 220 -5.36 -1.69 -19.77
CA GLU A 220 -5.33 -1.92 -21.21
C GLU A 220 -3.88 -2.11 -21.65
N GLY A 221 -3.58 -3.31 -22.17
CA GLY A 221 -2.21 -3.74 -22.40
C GLY A 221 -1.54 -4.26 -21.14
N LYS A 222 -0.47 -5.00 -21.34
CA LYS A 222 0.35 -5.57 -20.29
C LYS A 222 1.83 -5.39 -20.62
N ARG A 223 2.62 -5.21 -19.59
CA ARG A 223 4.08 -5.32 -19.63
C ARG A 223 4.52 -6.39 -18.64
N TYR A 224 5.78 -6.69 -18.60
CA TYR A 224 6.32 -7.71 -17.73
C TYR A 224 7.37 -7.12 -16.81
N GLU A 225 7.32 -7.50 -15.55
CA GLU A 225 8.31 -7.15 -14.54
C GLU A 225 8.89 -8.41 -13.92
N LEU A 226 10.14 -8.35 -13.51
CA LEU A 226 10.81 -9.46 -12.85
C LEU A 226 10.35 -9.56 -11.39
N LEU A 227 10.02 -10.79 -10.97
CA LEU A 227 9.86 -11.16 -9.57
C LEU A 227 10.63 -12.46 -9.34
N GLU A 228 11.63 -12.45 -8.47
CA GLU A 228 12.52 -13.60 -8.21
C GLU A 228 13.12 -14.22 -9.50
N GLY A 229 13.46 -13.37 -10.46
CA GLY A 229 14.08 -13.78 -11.72
C GLY A 229 13.13 -14.34 -12.78
N HIS A 230 11.83 -14.33 -12.57
CA HIS A 230 10.81 -14.71 -13.54
C HIS A 230 9.94 -13.51 -13.94
N GLU A 231 9.57 -13.44 -15.23
CA GLU A 231 8.75 -12.35 -15.77
C GLU A 231 7.26 -12.61 -15.57
N PHE A 232 6.60 -11.73 -14.81
CA PHE A 232 5.16 -11.76 -14.60
C PHE A 232 4.46 -10.54 -15.21
N PRO A 233 3.19 -10.70 -15.64
CA PRO A 233 2.44 -9.60 -16.22
C PRO A 233 2.04 -8.56 -15.16
N VAL A 234 2.22 -7.30 -15.51
CA VAL A 234 1.72 -6.16 -14.75
C VAL A 234 0.87 -5.26 -15.65
N ALA A 235 0.03 -4.42 -15.05
CA ALA A 235 -0.80 -3.47 -15.77
C ALA A 235 0.06 -2.53 -16.63
N GLY A 236 -0.43 -2.14 -17.80
CA GLY A 236 0.30 -1.27 -18.72
C GLY A 236 0.71 0.07 -18.09
N GLU A 237 -0.18 0.65 -17.27
CA GLU A 237 0.07 1.87 -16.49
C GLU A 237 0.14 1.55 -14.97
N LEU A 238 0.97 0.57 -14.56
CA LEU A 238 1.06 0.06 -13.18
C LEU A 238 1.31 1.16 -12.15
N GLU A 239 2.17 2.14 -12.46
CA GLU A 239 2.52 3.22 -11.54
C GLU A 239 1.31 4.08 -11.14
N HIS A 240 0.33 4.23 -12.03
CA HIS A 240 -0.92 4.89 -11.72
C HIS A 240 -1.76 4.09 -10.73
N ALA A 241 -1.82 2.76 -10.88
CA ALA A 241 -2.51 1.89 -9.94
C ALA A 241 -1.83 1.90 -8.56
N LEU A 242 -0.50 1.77 -8.51
CA LEU A 242 0.26 1.85 -7.26
C LEU A 242 0.12 3.20 -6.57
N ARG A 243 0.14 4.31 -7.32
CA ARG A 243 -0.09 5.65 -6.76
C ARG A 243 -1.52 5.79 -6.24
N ASN A 244 -2.51 5.19 -6.90
CA ASN A 244 -3.89 5.17 -6.42
C ASN A 244 -4.02 4.42 -5.09
N ASP A 245 -3.30 3.32 -4.91
CA ASP A 245 -3.42 2.45 -3.74
C ASP A 245 -2.56 2.94 -2.56
N TYR A 246 -1.30 3.30 -2.82
CA TYR A 246 -0.31 3.65 -1.80
C TYR A 246 0.00 5.15 -1.71
N GLY A 247 -0.53 5.96 -2.65
CA GLY A 247 -0.28 7.41 -2.71
C GLY A 247 0.98 7.74 -3.48
N ASP A 248 1.31 9.03 -3.50
CA ASP A 248 2.44 9.54 -4.28
C ASP A 248 3.81 9.09 -3.75
N THR A 249 3.84 8.54 -2.54
CA THR A 249 5.04 8.00 -1.91
C THR A 249 5.17 6.48 -2.05
N TRP A 250 4.43 5.87 -2.99
CA TRP A 250 4.44 4.42 -3.20
C TRP A 250 5.83 3.84 -3.48
N MET A 251 6.73 4.65 -4.06
CA MET A 251 8.11 4.26 -4.33
C MET A 251 8.98 4.11 -3.08
N TYR A 252 8.55 4.70 -1.94
CA TYR A 252 9.31 4.61 -0.69
C TYR A 252 8.87 3.41 0.13
N ILE A 253 9.85 2.68 0.64
CA ILE A 253 9.64 1.53 1.52
C ILE A 253 9.24 2.05 2.90
N PRO A 254 8.14 1.58 3.48
CA PRO A 254 7.67 2.08 4.77
C PRO A 254 8.63 1.71 5.90
N GLU A 255 8.62 2.49 6.98
CA GLU A 255 9.18 2.08 8.26
C GLU A 255 8.48 0.81 8.79
N SER A 256 9.10 0.13 9.78
CA SER A 256 8.58 -1.13 10.35
C SER A 256 7.10 -1.10 10.73
N LEU A 257 6.59 0.01 11.27
CA LEU A 257 5.16 0.20 11.57
C LEU A 257 4.23 0.19 10.33
N GLY A 258 4.78 0.34 9.14
CA GLY A 258 4.05 0.25 7.88
C GLY A 258 4.26 -1.09 7.17
N GLN A 259 5.08 -1.96 7.72
CA GLN A 259 5.32 -3.31 7.25
C GLN A 259 4.32 -4.23 7.97
N VAL A 260 3.34 -4.74 7.23
CA VAL A 260 2.23 -5.51 7.82
C VAL A 260 2.18 -6.87 7.18
N SER A 261 2.17 -7.91 8.00
CA SER A 261 1.83 -9.29 7.62
C SER A 261 0.45 -9.67 8.17
N HIS A 262 -0.12 -10.74 7.67
CA HIS A 262 -1.40 -11.24 8.13
C HIS A 262 -1.26 -12.06 9.41
N ASN A 263 -2.24 -11.95 10.30
CA ASN A 263 -2.27 -12.70 11.57
C ASN A 263 -2.97 -14.04 11.34
N PHE A 264 -2.20 -15.10 11.08
CA PHE A 264 -2.72 -16.45 11.06
C PHE A 264 -2.84 -17.01 12.47
N ILE A 265 -3.89 -17.80 12.73
CA ILE A 265 -4.07 -18.48 14.01
C ILE A 265 -3.38 -19.84 14.04
N ILE A 266 -3.19 -20.45 12.89
CA ILE A 266 -2.40 -21.68 12.69
C ILE A 266 -1.67 -21.52 11.35
N GLU A 267 -0.38 -21.79 11.36
CA GLU A 267 0.47 -21.84 10.19
C GLU A 267 1.37 -23.09 10.25
N ASP A 268 1.35 -23.88 9.18
CA ASP A 268 2.20 -25.05 9.00
C ASP A 268 2.35 -25.32 7.49
N LEU A 269 3.54 -25.12 6.96
CA LEU A 269 3.80 -25.22 5.53
C LEU A 269 3.97 -26.66 5.04
N ASP A 270 4.11 -27.62 5.95
CA ASP A 270 4.35 -29.04 5.66
C ASP A 270 3.10 -29.93 5.85
N LYS A 271 2.02 -29.35 6.40
CA LYS A 271 0.82 -30.13 6.72
C LYS A 271 -0.45 -29.54 6.14
N PRO A 272 -1.32 -30.38 5.59
CA PRO A 272 -2.59 -29.96 5.06
C PRO A 272 -3.53 -29.46 6.18
N PHE A 273 -4.29 -28.39 5.91
CA PHE A 273 -5.21 -27.78 6.88
C PHE A 273 -6.21 -28.78 7.47
N LYS A 274 -6.51 -29.87 6.76
CA LYS A 274 -7.43 -30.92 7.22
C LYS A 274 -6.97 -31.58 8.53
N GLU A 275 -5.65 -31.61 8.79
CA GLU A 275 -5.12 -32.15 10.05
C GLU A 275 -5.44 -31.25 11.26
N PHE A 276 -5.69 -29.97 11.03
CA PHE A 276 -6.00 -29.00 12.06
C PHE A 276 -7.51 -28.73 12.21
N THR A 277 -8.35 -29.30 11.33
CA THR A 277 -9.80 -29.08 11.32
C THR A 277 -10.43 -29.37 12.68
N ASP A 278 -10.08 -30.47 13.32
CA ASP A 278 -10.62 -30.84 14.63
C ASP A 278 -10.19 -29.89 15.75
N ILE A 279 -9.05 -29.21 15.58
CA ILE A 279 -8.54 -28.26 16.57
C ILE A 279 -9.36 -26.98 16.52
N TYR A 280 -9.50 -26.34 15.36
CA TYR A 280 -10.20 -25.05 15.28
C TYR A 280 -11.72 -25.20 15.29
N LEU A 281 -12.30 -26.29 14.76
CA LEU A 281 -13.74 -26.52 14.81
C LEU A 281 -14.24 -26.81 16.24
N ARG A 282 -13.38 -27.25 17.15
CA ARG A 282 -13.74 -27.36 18.59
C ARG A 282 -14.10 -26.01 19.21
N PHE A 283 -13.52 -24.93 18.70
CA PHE A 283 -13.73 -23.57 19.20
C PHE A 283 -14.74 -22.78 18.37
N ILE A 284 -15.18 -23.33 17.22
CA ILE A 284 -16.06 -22.67 16.27
C ILE A 284 -17.23 -23.58 15.94
N ASP A 285 -18.30 -23.42 16.70
CA ASP A 285 -19.61 -23.96 16.32
C ASP A 285 -20.14 -23.13 15.14
N GLN A 286 -20.03 -23.66 13.91
CA GLN A 286 -20.47 -22.98 12.70
C GLN A 286 -21.97 -22.63 12.72
N GLU A 287 -22.80 -23.48 13.29
CA GLU A 287 -24.22 -23.17 13.44
C GLU A 287 -24.45 -22.07 14.47
N ALA A 288 -23.68 -22.05 15.57
CA ALA A 288 -23.73 -20.96 16.54
C ALA A 288 -23.27 -19.65 15.92
N VAL A 289 -22.21 -19.65 15.09
CA VAL A 289 -21.75 -18.48 14.37
C VAL A 289 -22.80 -17.96 13.40
N VAL A 290 -23.48 -18.83 12.67
CA VAL A 290 -24.60 -18.43 11.78
C VAL A 290 -25.76 -17.87 12.60
N ARG A 291 -26.14 -18.52 13.72
CA ARG A 291 -27.18 -18.01 14.61
C ARG A 291 -26.80 -16.68 15.23
N ASP A 292 -25.58 -16.52 15.70
CA ASP A 292 -25.06 -15.26 16.25
C ASP A 292 -25.06 -14.15 15.20
N TYR A 293 -24.68 -14.47 13.97
CA TYR A 293 -24.79 -13.54 12.86
C TYR A 293 -26.22 -13.05 12.66
N GLU A 294 -27.17 -13.95 12.55
CA GLU A 294 -28.56 -13.61 12.33
C GLU A 294 -29.16 -12.83 13.50
N THR A 295 -28.72 -13.16 14.73
CA THR A 295 -29.22 -12.53 15.95
C THR A 295 -28.54 -11.20 16.23
N ASN A 296 -27.22 -11.10 16.03
CA ASN A 296 -26.40 -9.97 16.49
C ASN A 296 -26.03 -8.98 15.37
N LYS A 297 -26.37 -9.27 14.09
CA LYS A 297 -26.10 -8.38 12.97
C LYS A 297 -26.56 -6.92 13.18
N ARG A 298 -27.64 -6.72 13.93
CA ARG A 298 -28.16 -5.38 14.31
C ARG A 298 -27.55 -4.86 15.61
N ASN A 299 -27.36 -5.73 16.59
CA ASN A 299 -26.86 -5.35 17.93
C ASN A 299 -25.39 -4.89 17.89
N ASN A 300 -24.56 -5.46 17.02
CA ASN A 300 -23.17 -5.04 16.89
C ASN A 300 -23.02 -3.60 16.39
N VAL A 301 -24.02 -3.07 15.71
CA VAL A 301 -24.05 -1.66 15.26
C VAL A 301 -24.07 -0.70 16.43
N ASP A 302 -24.84 -1.02 17.50
CA ASP A 302 -25.05 -0.13 18.64
C ASP A 302 -23.82 -0.01 19.55
N LEU A 303 -22.96 -1.03 19.58
CA LEU A 303 -21.74 -1.03 20.40
C LEU A 303 -20.54 -0.37 19.75
N TRP A 304 -20.53 -0.23 18.42
CA TRP A 304 -19.40 0.33 17.70
C TRP A 304 -19.10 1.80 18.01
N PRO A 305 -20.10 2.70 18.13
CA PRO A 305 -19.83 4.09 18.50
C PRO A 305 -19.09 4.20 19.82
N LEU A 306 -19.52 3.45 20.85
CA LEU A 306 -18.86 3.46 22.16
C LEU A 306 -17.42 2.96 22.11
N ARG A 307 -17.15 1.89 21.39
CA ARG A 307 -15.78 1.38 21.19
C ARG A 307 -14.89 2.40 20.48
N ARG A 308 -15.45 3.08 19.49
CA ARG A 308 -14.75 4.15 18.76
C ARG A 308 -14.43 5.34 19.67
N GLU A 309 -15.36 5.79 20.50
CA GLU A 309 -15.16 6.89 21.44
C GLU A 309 -14.04 6.58 22.45
N ILE A 310 -14.08 5.43 23.09
CA ILE A 310 -13.05 5.00 24.05
C ILE A 310 -11.66 5.02 23.38
N ARG A 311 -11.56 4.55 22.15
CA ARG A 311 -10.31 4.53 21.42
C ARG A 311 -9.81 5.94 21.07
N LEU A 312 -10.70 6.83 20.61
CA LEU A 312 -10.37 8.22 20.32
C LEU A 312 -9.88 8.98 21.57
N GLU A 313 -10.52 8.76 22.73
CA GLU A 313 -10.07 9.40 23.97
C GLU A 313 -8.69 8.92 24.43
N LYS A 314 -8.38 7.63 24.23
CA LYS A 314 -7.05 7.09 24.49
C LYS A 314 -5.98 7.76 23.58
N GLU A 315 -6.28 7.89 22.30
CA GLU A 315 -5.38 8.49 21.32
C GLU A 315 -5.15 10.00 21.60
N LYS A 316 -6.20 10.73 21.98
CA LYS A 316 -6.08 12.13 22.42
C LYS A 316 -5.14 12.28 23.62
N LEU A 317 -5.24 11.39 24.60
CA LEU A 317 -4.37 11.41 25.78
C LEU A 317 -2.89 11.24 25.39
N ILE A 318 -2.60 10.32 24.47
CA ILE A 318 -1.24 10.14 23.95
C ILE A 318 -0.74 11.43 23.29
N GLY A 319 -1.56 12.09 22.48
CA GLY A 319 -1.22 13.38 21.87
C GLY A 319 -0.89 14.47 22.89
N ILE A 320 -1.71 14.61 23.93
CA ILE A 320 -1.49 15.59 25.01
C ILE A 320 -0.16 15.33 25.75
N LEU A 321 0.14 14.08 26.06
CA LEU A 321 1.38 13.70 26.75
C LEU A 321 2.60 13.97 25.87
N THR A 322 2.54 13.65 24.59
CA THR A 322 3.64 13.91 23.64
C THR A 322 3.91 15.39 23.47
N ARG A 323 2.87 16.21 23.35
CA ARG A 323 3.01 17.67 23.33
C ARG A 323 3.72 18.19 24.56
N LYS A 324 3.25 17.81 25.75
CA LYS A 324 3.84 18.26 27.02
C LYS A 324 5.31 17.87 27.16
N GLU A 325 5.68 16.68 26.70
CA GLU A 325 7.07 16.21 26.68
C GLU A 325 7.94 17.08 25.76
N LEU A 326 7.43 17.44 24.57
CA LEU A 326 8.11 18.32 23.64
C LEU A 326 8.34 19.72 24.23
N ASP A 327 7.31 20.36 24.80
CA ASP A 327 7.39 21.67 25.42
C ASP A 327 8.44 21.71 26.55
N VAL A 328 8.41 20.72 27.44
CA VAL A 328 9.36 20.58 28.54
C VAL A 328 10.79 20.35 28.03
N THR A 329 10.96 19.59 26.94
CA THR A 329 12.29 19.35 26.37
C THR A 329 12.88 20.62 25.77
N ILE A 330 12.09 21.40 25.04
CA ILE A 330 12.52 22.70 24.48
C ILE A 330 12.91 23.66 25.58
N GLU A 331 12.05 23.80 26.59
CA GLU A 331 12.28 24.72 27.73
C GLU A 331 13.54 24.34 28.52
N ASN A 332 13.70 23.09 28.92
CA ASN A 332 14.83 22.61 29.72
C ASN A 332 16.18 22.76 29.02
N ASN A 333 16.22 22.68 27.69
CA ASN A 333 17.45 22.84 26.91
C ASN A 333 17.65 24.27 26.40
N GLY A 334 16.66 25.16 26.55
CA GLY A 334 16.72 26.53 26.07
C GLY A 334 16.84 26.62 24.55
N TYR A 335 16.18 25.71 23.80
CA TYR A 335 16.25 25.66 22.34
C TYR A 335 15.44 26.79 21.71
N ASP A 336 16.08 27.54 20.80
CA ASP A 336 15.40 28.34 19.79
C ASP A 336 15.24 27.48 18.52
N VAL A 337 14.03 26.94 18.31
CA VAL A 337 13.77 25.98 17.23
C VAL A 337 13.81 26.63 15.86
N GLU A 338 13.53 27.93 15.71
CA GLU A 338 13.67 28.65 14.44
C GLU A 338 15.16 28.83 14.09
N GLU A 339 15.99 29.15 15.09
CA GLU A 339 17.42 29.25 14.89
C GLU A 339 18.06 27.90 14.57
N LEU A 340 17.61 26.81 15.21
CA LEU A 340 18.04 25.45 14.88
C LEU A 340 17.74 25.10 13.41
N LEU A 341 16.56 25.42 12.89
CA LEU A 341 16.21 25.19 11.49
C LEU A 341 17.07 26.03 10.55
N LYS A 342 17.25 27.30 10.87
CA LYS A 342 18.09 28.22 10.08
C LYS A 342 19.55 27.76 10.01
N ASN A 343 20.07 27.24 11.12
CA ASN A 343 21.44 26.75 11.24
C ASN A 343 21.58 25.30 10.73
N ARG A 344 20.47 24.68 10.26
CA ARG A 344 20.43 23.29 9.75
C ARG A 344 20.87 22.25 10.79
N GLU A 345 20.53 22.47 12.05
CA GLU A 345 20.78 21.51 13.12
C GLU A 345 19.73 20.38 13.12
N PHE A 346 19.69 19.65 11.99
CA PHE A 346 18.66 18.66 11.71
C PHE A 346 18.63 17.51 12.72
N ASP A 347 19.78 17.08 13.23
CA ASP A 347 19.86 16.02 14.25
C ASP A 347 19.15 16.43 15.55
N THR A 348 19.34 17.67 15.98
CA THR A 348 18.67 18.20 17.17
C THR A 348 17.17 18.30 16.93
N LEU A 349 16.76 18.82 15.77
CA LEU A 349 15.36 18.92 15.38
C LEU A 349 14.70 17.53 15.22
N ASN A 350 15.40 16.55 14.67
CA ASN A 350 14.90 15.19 14.57
C ASN A 350 14.64 14.60 15.96
N LYS A 351 15.59 14.71 16.89
CA LYS A 351 15.41 14.23 18.27
C LYS A 351 14.22 14.90 18.98
N LEU A 352 13.99 16.18 18.73
CA LEU A 352 12.82 16.89 19.26
C LEU A 352 11.50 16.37 18.69
N PHE A 353 11.46 16.11 17.38
CA PHE A 353 10.21 15.84 16.67
C PHE A 353 9.96 14.36 16.31
N ASP A 354 10.91 13.43 16.57
CA ASP A 354 10.76 12.01 16.16
C ASP A 354 9.48 11.38 16.69
N LYS A 355 9.18 11.59 17.97
CA LYS A 355 7.95 11.06 18.57
C LYS A 355 6.69 11.69 17.97
N TYR A 356 6.74 12.98 17.63
CA TYR A 356 5.68 13.67 16.91
C TYR A 356 5.46 13.07 15.53
N TYR A 357 6.52 12.88 14.75
CA TYR A 357 6.43 12.25 13.42
C TYR A 357 5.90 10.83 13.51
N SER A 358 6.44 10.02 14.42
CA SER A 358 6.04 8.63 14.62
C SER A 358 4.53 8.51 14.88
N ILE A 359 3.97 9.34 15.77
CA ILE A 359 2.53 9.33 16.06
C ILE A 359 1.72 9.84 14.87
N GLN A 360 2.15 10.92 14.21
CA GLN A 360 1.44 11.48 13.05
C GLN A 360 1.43 10.53 11.85
N LEU A 361 2.51 9.78 11.67
CA LEU A 361 2.64 8.81 10.58
C LEU A 361 2.08 7.43 10.92
N SER A 362 1.77 7.16 12.18
CA SER A 362 1.28 5.85 12.59
C SER A 362 -0.01 5.45 11.87
N HIS A 363 -0.22 4.15 11.75
CA HIS A 363 -1.44 3.61 11.17
C HIS A 363 -2.71 4.11 11.89
N TYR A 364 -2.63 4.27 13.21
CA TYR A 364 -3.73 4.77 14.02
C TYR A 364 -4.07 6.23 13.74
N SER A 365 -3.08 7.11 13.64
CA SER A 365 -3.32 8.52 13.34
C SER A 365 -3.95 8.69 11.95
N LYS A 366 -3.48 7.97 10.93
CA LYS A 366 -4.10 7.96 9.60
C LYS A 366 -5.53 7.46 9.63
N ARG A 367 -5.78 6.36 10.33
CA ARG A 367 -7.10 5.71 10.41
C ARG A 367 -8.14 6.52 11.19
N PHE A 368 -7.71 7.19 12.26
CA PHE A 368 -8.60 7.91 13.17
C PHE A 368 -8.47 9.43 13.07
N ASN A 369 -7.70 9.93 12.11
CA ASN A 369 -7.42 11.36 11.95
C ASN A 369 -6.85 12.00 13.23
N LEU A 370 -6.03 11.25 13.96
CA LEU A 370 -5.37 11.78 15.16
C LEU A 370 -4.39 12.87 14.77
N MET A 371 -4.43 13.97 15.49
CA MET A 371 -3.43 15.03 15.44
C MET A 371 -2.89 15.31 16.83
N ILE A 372 -1.57 15.51 16.90
CA ILE A 372 -0.93 16.10 18.06
C ILE A 372 -1.03 17.61 17.90
N GLU A 373 -1.67 18.27 18.85
CA GLU A 373 -1.73 19.73 18.87
C GLU A 373 -0.44 20.29 19.46
N ILE A 374 0.38 20.89 18.62
CA ILE A 374 1.51 21.76 18.99
C ILE A 374 1.22 23.15 18.45
N ASP A 375 1.93 24.17 18.93
CA ASP A 375 1.70 25.52 18.40
C ASP A 375 2.06 25.60 16.91
N GLU A 376 1.53 26.63 16.23
CA GLU A 376 1.65 26.77 14.78
C GLU A 376 3.10 26.91 14.32
N THR A 377 3.93 27.60 15.11
CA THR A 377 5.35 27.77 14.79
C THR A 377 6.09 26.44 14.88
N LEU A 378 5.92 25.68 15.96
CA LEU A 378 6.53 24.36 16.12
C LEU A 378 6.05 23.39 15.03
N GLN A 379 4.77 23.44 14.68
CA GLN A 379 4.20 22.61 13.63
C GLN A 379 4.84 22.90 12.28
N LYS A 380 4.98 24.19 11.93
CA LYS A 380 5.64 24.62 10.70
C LYS A 380 7.11 24.17 10.67
N ILE A 381 7.85 24.39 11.74
CA ILE A 381 9.27 24.02 11.84
C ILE A 381 9.45 22.51 11.73
N ALA A 382 8.61 21.73 12.42
CA ALA A 382 8.65 20.28 12.37
C ALA A 382 8.51 19.77 10.93
N ILE A 383 7.57 20.31 10.16
CA ILE A 383 7.34 19.92 8.76
C ILE A 383 8.48 20.42 7.86
N ALA A 384 8.86 21.70 8.00
CA ALA A 384 9.94 22.30 7.22
C ALA A 384 11.27 21.56 7.42
N ASN A 385 11.55 21.10 8.65
CA ASN A 385 12.71 20.26 8.96
C ASN A 385 12.82 19.04 8.06
N LYS A 386 11.72 18.31 7.84
CA LYS A 386 11.72 17.13 6.94
C LYS A 386 11.88 17.50 5.47
N ILE A 387 11.24 18.58 5.03
CA ILE A 387 11.35 19.05 3.64
C ILE A 387 12.78 19.46 3.32
N HIS A 388 13.42 20.22 4.19
CA HIS A 388 14.81 20.67 3.98
C HIS A 388 15.85 19.53 3.97
N GLN A 389 15.52 18.41 4.59
CA GLN A 389 16.34 17.19 4.57
C GLN A 389 16.08 16.28 3.36
N GLY A 390 15.22 16.67 2.40
CA GLY A 390 14.83 15.82 1.28
C GLY A 390 13.78 14.76 1.63
N GLN A 391 13.16 14.87 2.81
CA GLN A 391 12.11 13.95 3.27
C GLN A 391 10.73 14.58 3.08
N PHE A 392 10.47 15.16 1.91
CA PHE A 392 9.21 15.85 1.58
C PHE A 392 7.99 14.92 1.75
N TYR A 393 8.13 13.62 1.50
CA TYR A 393 7.07 12.62 1.65
C TYR A 393 6.56 12.53 3.10
N THR A 394 7.44 12.65 4.10
CA THR A 394 7.05 12.72 5.51
C THR A 394 6.29 14.01 5.80
N GLY A 395 6.81 15.14 5.33
CA GLY A 395 6.15 16.45 5.46
C GLY A 395 4.78 16.46 4.80
N ASP A 396 4.66 15.96 3.58
CA ASP A 396 3.38 15.87 2.84
C ASP A 396 2.36 14.97 3.57
N THR A 397 2.80 13.85 4.12
CA THR A 397 1.91 12.97 4.88
C THR A 397 1.34 13.66 6.12
N ILE A 398 2.17 14.42 6.85
CA ILE A 398 1.72 15.19 8.02
C ILE A 398 0.76 16.31 7.59
N LEU A 399 1.08 17.04 6.53
CA LEU A 399 0.22 18.09 5.99
C LEU A 399 -1.15 17.55 5.57
N ASN A 400 -1.20 16.38 4.94
CA ASN A 400 -2.46 15.70 4.58
C ASN A 400 -3.31 15.35 5.82
N ILE A 401 -2.67 14.92 6.91
CA ILE A 401 -3.36 14.66 8.18
C ILE A 401 -3.93 15.94 8.75
N ILE A 402 -3.15 17.03 8.76
CA ILE A 402 -3.58 18.34 9.25
C ILE A 402 -4.75 18.88 8.41
N GLU A 403 -4.59 18.88 7.09
CA GLU A 403 -5.60 19.36 6.14
C GLU A 403 -6.95 18.68 6.35
N LYS A 404 -6.94 17.37 6.50
CA LYS A 404 -8.14 16.56 6.71
C LYS A 404 -8.84 16.86 8.05
N ASN A 405 -8.08 17.26 9.08
CA ASN A 405 -8.63 17.47 10.42
C ASN A 405 -9.07 18.91 10.70
N LYS A 406 -8.28 19.91 10.28
CA LYS A 406 -8.58 21.32 10.59
C LYS A 406 -8.38 22.30 9.43
N GLY A 407 -7.93 21.80 8.28
CA GLY A 407 -7.50 22.65 7.17
C GLY A 407 -6.07 23.15 7.35
N LEU A 408 -5.52 23.80 6.32
CA LEU A 408 -4.19 24.41 6.34
C LEU A 408 -4.31 25.92 6.36
N ASP A 409 -3.53 26.59 7.22
CA ASP A 409 -3.28 28.02 7.13
C ASP A 409 -2.34 28.33 5.95
N ASP A 410 -2.09 29.62 5.67
CA ASP A 410 -1.33 30.00 4.49
C ASP A 410 0.13 29.55 4.54
N SER A 411 0.73 29.49 5.72
CA SER A 411 2.11 29.02 5.88
C SER A 411 2.26 27.51 5.65
N LEU A 412 1.28 26.72 6.07
CA LEU A 412 1.23 25.29 5.82
C LEU A 412 0.85 24.96 4.37
N LYS A 413 0.02 25.80 3.72
CA LYS A 413 -0.23 25.67 2.27
C LYS A 413 1.03 25.89 1.47
N GLU A 414 1.86 26.90 1.81
CA GLU A 414 3.16 27.10 1.17
C GLU A 414 4.02 25.84 1.28
N LEU A 415 4.17 25.26 2.48
CA LEU A 415 4.91 24.01 2.65
C LEU A 415 4.31 22.84 1.85
N LYS A 416 2.99 22.79 1.70
CA LYS A 416 2.29 21.81 0.87
C LYS A 416 2.67 21.95 -0.61
N GLU A 417 2.73 23.18 -1.10
CA GLU A 417 3.15 23.47 -2.48
C GLU A 417 4.61 23.06 -2.70
N ILE A 418 5.49 23.26 -1.71
CA ILE A 418 6.88 22.81 -1.78
C ILE A 418 6.97 21.27 -1.78
N CYS A 419 6.21 20.58 -0.93
CA CYS A 419 6.14 19.11 -0.97
C CYS A 419 5.68 18.62 -2.35
N GLU A 420 4.68 19.28 -2.94
CA GLU A 420 4.18 18.94 -4.28
C GLU A 420 5.25 19.18 -5.36
N TYR A 421 6.03 20.26 -5.24
CA TYR A 421 7.15 20.53 -6.12
C TYR A 421 8.23 19.44 -6.03
N CYS A 422 8.68 19.09 -4.81
CA CYS A 422 9.66 18.02 -4.59
C CYS A 422 9.16 16.66 -5.10
N ARG A 423 7.87 16.37 -4.88
CA ARG A 423 7.23 15.15 -5.38
C ARG A 423 7.25 15.07 -6.92
N LYS A 424 6.96 16.17 -7.61
CA LYS A 424 7.03 16.22 -9.08
C LYS A 424 8.46 15.94 -9.57
N LEU A 425 9.47 16.50 -8.90
CA LEU A 425 10.87 16.20 -9.20
C LEU A 425 11.18 14.71 -9.00
N SER A 426 10.80 14.14 -7.85
CA SER A 426 11.02 12.74 -7.52
C SER A 426 10.35 11.79 -8.52
N ILE A 427 9.10 12.06 -8.90
CA ILE A 427 8.38 11.29 -9.91
C ILE A 427 9.08 11.37 -11.28
N ALA A 428 9.48 12.55 -11.70
CA ALA A 428 10.16 12.73 -12.99
C ALA A 428 11.51 11.99 -13.03
N ILE A 429 12.23 11.95 -11.91
CA ILE A 429 13.53 11.28 -11.79
C ILE A 429 13.37 9.75 -11.69
N PHE A 430 12.53 9.27 -10.80
CA PHE A 430 12.52 7.85 -10.42
C PHE A 430 11.42 7.02 -11.10
N ASP A 431 10.25 7.62 -11.40
CA ASP A 431 9.17 6.88 -12.06
C ASP A 431 9.25 7.00 -13.58
N ASN A 432 9.36 8.23 -14.09
CA ASN A 432 9.19 8.52 -15.52
C ASN A 432 10.51 8.61 -16.27
N TYR A 433 11.64 8.84 -15.59
CA TYR A 433 12.94 9.16 -16.18
C TYR A 433 12.85 10.31 -17.22
N ASP A 434 12.04 11.34 -16.89
CA ASP A 434 11.65 12.42 -17.81
C ASP A 434 12.54 13.66 -17.65
N GLU A 435 13.57 13.75 -18.49
CA GLU A 435 14.53 14.87 -18.48
C GLU A 435 13.86 16.22 -18.80
N GLU A 436 12.87 16.26 -19.69
CA GLU A 436 12.22 17.51 -20.09
C GLU A 436 11.42 18.10 -18.91
N THR A 437 10.66 17.26 -18.23
CA THR A 437 9.92 17.65 -17.02
C THR A 437 10.87 18.10 -15.90
N VAL A 438 11.98 17.41 -15.67
CA VAL A 438 12.97 17.82 -14.65
C VAL A 438 13.56 19.19 -15.00
N ARG A 439 13.94 19.46 -16.27
CA ARG A 439 14.44 20.76 -16.71
C ARG A 439 13.42 21.86 -16.53
N ASP A 440 12.15 21.62 -16.89
CA ASP A 440 11.07 22.58 -16.71
C ASP A 440 10.83 22.92 -15.23
N LEU A 441 10.84 21.93 -14.37
CA LEU A 441 10.70 22.12 -12.92
C LEU A 441 11.88 22.92 -12.32
N LEU A 442 13.12 22.61 -12.72
CA LEU A 442 14.29 23.36 -12.26
C LEU A 442 14.30 24.81 -12.72
N ASN A 443 13.66 25.14 -13.84
CA ASN A 443 13.44 26.53 -14.27
C ASN A 443 12.34 27.27 -13.47
N LYS A 444 11.57 26.55 -12.67
CA LYS A 444 10.42 27.05 -11.90
C LYS A 444 10.57 26.82 -10.40
N ILE A 445 11.80 26.83 -9.89
CA ILE A 445 12.06 26.64 -8.45
C ILE A 445 11.29 27.71 -7.66
N PRO A 446 10.53 27.31 -6.62
CA PRO A 446 9.86 28.28 -5.76
C PRO A 446 10.85 29.23 -5.09
N GLN A 447 10.52 30.51 -5.04
CA GLN A 447 11.40 31.54 -4.46
C GLN A 447 11.72 31.24 -2.99
N GLY A 448 12.99 31.26 -2.64
CA GLY A 448 13.47 30.96 -1.28
C GLY A 448 13.79 29.49 -1.02
N TYR A 449 13.54 28.61 -2.01
CA TYR A 449 13.76 27.16 -1.90
C TYR A 449 14.82 26.64 -2.88
N GLU A 450 15.68 27.52 -3.39
CA GLU A 450 16.74 27.16 -4.34
C GLU A 450 17.78 26.20 -3.74
N ASN A 451 17.89 26.17 -2.42
CA ASN A 451 18.85 25.35 -1.68
C ASN A 451 18.26 24.03 -1.14
N LEU A 452 17.10 23.60 -1.63
CA LEU A 452 16.56 22.29 -1.28
C LEU A 452 17.47 21.18 -1.80
N VAL A 453 17.63 20.14 -1.00
CA VAL A 453 18.40 18.96 -1.41
C VAL A 453 17.79 18.29 -2.65
N ASP A 454 16.47 18.30 -2.80
CA ASP A 454 15.79 17.74 -3.97
C ASP A 454 16.10 18.50 -5.28
N VAL A 455 16.27 19.82 -5.21
CA VAL A 455 16.71 20.65 -6.34
C VAL A 455 18.12 20.27 -6.77
N PHE A 456 19.01 20.09 -5.80
CA PHE A 456 20.38 19.67 -6.10
C PHE A 456 20.44 18.25 -6.65
N LYS A 457 19.71 17.29 -6.06
CA LYS A 457 19.60 15.91 -6.58
C LYS A 457 19.11 15.89 -8.03
N ALA A 458 18.09 16.65 -8.35
CA ALA A 458 17.56 16.78 -9.70
C ALA A 458 18.59 17.35 -10.69
N THR A 459 19.35 18.36 -10.25
CA THR A 459 20.42 18.95 -11.07
C THR A 459 21.53 17.93 -11.35
N LEU A 460 21.95 17.20 -10.32
CA LEU A 460 23.00 16.19 -10.44
C LEU A 460 22.55 15.02 -11.33
N TRP A 461 21.29 14.61 -11.18
CA TRP A 461 20.71 13.56 -12.02
C TRP A 461 20.67 13.96 -13.52
N LEU A 462 20.30 15.20 -13.84
CA LEU A 462 20.37 15.69 -15.24
C LEU A 462 21.80 15.68 -15.79
N LYS A 463 22.79 16.07 -14.98
CA LYS A 463 24.20 15.98 -15.37
C LYS A 463 24.59 14.52 -15.65
N LEU A 464 24.15 13.60 -14.79
CA LEU A 464 24.41 12.17 -14.95
C LEU A 464 23.83 11.61 -16.25
N LYS A 465 22.61 12.01 -16.61
CA LYS A 465 21.94 11.59 -17.85
C LYS A 465 22.61 12.12 -19.12
N THR A 466 23.25 13.28 -19.05
CA THR A 466 23.94 13.92 -20.17
C THR A 466 25.43 13.68 -20.20
N ALA A 467 25.99 13.02 -19.17
CA ALA A 467 27.39 12.73 -19.06
C ALA A 467 27.85 11.78 -20.19
N SER A 468 28.90 12.16 -20.89
CA SER A 468 29.46 11.41 -22.04
C SER A 468 30.95 11.16 -21.94
N SER A 469 31.65 11.76 -20.97
CA SER A 469 33.07 11.64 -20.75
C SER A 469 33.41 11.34 -19.29
N ASN A 470 34.63 10.85 -19.05
CA ASN A 470 35.13 10.62 -17.70
C ASN A 470 35.18 11.91 -16.87
N GLU A 471 35.51 13.05 -17.52
CA GLU A 471 35.52 14.36 -16.84
C GLU A 471 34.13 14.75 -16.32
N ASP A 472 33.09 14.41 -17.06
CA ASP A 472 31.71 14.67 -16.64
C ASP A 472 31.36 13.89 -15.37
N TYR A 473 31.70 12.58 -15.32
CA TYR A 473 31.47 11.75 -14.15
C TYR A 473 32.30 12.18 -12.93
N GLU A 474 33.55 12.59 -13.14
CA GLU A 474 34.42 13.12 -12.08
C GLU A 474 33.86 14.43 -11.52
N SER A 475 33.31 15.31 -12.37
CA SER A 475 32.61 16.54 -11.94
C SER A 475 31.41 16.22 -11.06
N ILE A 476 30.56 15.26 -11.47
CA ILE A 476 29.38 14.81 -10.69
C ILE A 476 29.80 14.28 -9.32
N ILE A 477 30.84 13.46 -9.25
CA ILE A 477 31.39 12.91 -8.00
C ILE A 477 31.89 14.03 -7.09
N ASN A 478 32.62 14.98 -7.62
CA ASN A 478 33.17 16.08 -6.84
C ASN A 478 32.08 16.98 -6.29
N GLU A 479 31.13 17.41 -7.12
CA GLU A 479 29.99 18.24 -6.69
C GLU A 479 29.11 17.52 -5.68
N GLY A 480 28.80 16.25 -5.92
CA GLY A 480 28.03 15.43 -5.00
C GLY A 480 28.69 15.27 -3.64
N ASN A 481 30.00 14.99 -3.62
CA ASN A 481 30.76 14.88 -2.36
C ASN A 481 30.84 16.21 -1.59
N GLU A 482 30.96 17.36 -2.28
CA GLU A 482 30.90 18.65 -1.61
C GLU A 482 29.52 18.90 -0.97
N PHE A 483 28.46 18.49 -1.63
CA PHE A 483 27.10 18.64 -1.11
C PHE A 483 26.82 17.68 0.04
N LEU A 484 27.33 16.45 0.01
CA LEU A 484 27.21 15.48 1.10
C LEU A 484 27.85 15.95 2.41
N LYS A 485 28.79 16.89 2.38
CA LYS A 485 29.31 17.52 3.60
C LYS A 485 28.25 18.30 4.37
N LEU A 486 27.19 18.73 3.69
CA LEU A 486 26.04 19.44 4.27
C LEU A 486 24.89 18.49 4.62
N TYR A 487 24.75 17.39 3.87
CA TYR A 487 23.63 16.44 3.94
C TYR A 487 24.17 15.01 4.00
N LEU A 488 24.87 14.68 5.08
CA LEU A 488 25.67 13.46 5.28
C LEU A 488 24.89 12.14 5.04
N GLU A 489 23.58 12.16 5.13
CA GLU A 489 22.72 10.96 5.12
C GLU A 489 21.74 10.90 3.94
N ASP A 490 21.96 11.68 2.86
CA ASP A 490 21.10 11.60 1.68
C ASP A 490 21.45 10.43 0.77
N GLY A 491 20.72 9.31 0.94
CA GLY A 491 20.98 8.08 0.17
C GLY A 491 20.65 8.21 -1.31
N GLU A 492 19.71 9.07 -1.72
CA GLU A 492 19.41 9.29 -3.14
C GLU A 492 20.56 10.02 -3.83
N LEU A 493 21.14 11.03 -3.16
CA LEU A 493 22.34 11.71 -3.64
C LEU A 493 23.54 10.76 -3.73
N MET A 494 23.76 9.93 -2.69
CA MET A 494 24.78 8.89 -2.71
C MET A 494 24.61 7.93 -3.89
N SER A 495 23.38 7.56 -4.23
CA SER A 495 23.08 6.72 -5.39
C SER A 495 23.50 7.35 -6.72
N HIS A 496 23.32 8.66 -6.90
CA HIS A 496 23.78 9.36 -8.11
C HIS A 496 25.32 9.36 -8.21
N ILE A 497 26.01 9.54 -7.09
CA ILE A 497 27.49 9.45 -7.05
C ILE A 497 27.95 8.01 -7.34
N ALA A 498 27.25 7.02 -6.77
CA ALA A 498 27.52 5.61 -7.02
C ALA A 498 27.39 5.26 -8.52
N GLU A 499 26.32 5.76 -9.18
CA GLU A 499 26.11 5.57 -10.62
C GLU A 499 27.22 6.22 -11.45
N ALA A 500 27.74 7.38 -11.06
CA ALA A 500 28.87 8.01 -11.72
C ALA A 500 30.14 7.16 -11.59
N TYR A 501 30.45 6.62 -10.39
CA TYR A 501 31.58 5.68 -10.21
C TYR A 501 31.39 4.41 -11.03
N PHE A 502 30.17 3.87 -11.09
CA PHE A 502 29.85 2.69 -11.89
C PHE A 502 30.14 2.92 -13.37
N ASN A 503 29.71 4.06 -13.93
CA ASN A 503 29.97 4.44 -15.33
C ASN A 503 31.45 4.71 -15.62
N LEU A 504 32.24 5.14 -14.64
CA LEU A 504 33.71 5.22 -14.72
C LEU A 504 34.39 3.85 -14.66
N GLY A 505 33.66 2.77 -14.42
CA GLY A 505 34.22 1.42 -14.21
C GLY A 505 34.86 1.22 -12.84
N ASN A 506 34.72 2.17 -11.91
CA ASN A 506 35.24 2.04 -10.54
C ASN A 506 34.18 1.31 -9.66
N ILE A 507 34.08 -0.01 -9.86
CA ILE A 507 33.07 -0.85 -9.21
C ILE A 507 33.24 -0.89 -7.70
N GLU A 508 34.45 -0.81 -7.17
CA GLU A 508 34.73 -0.81 -5.73
C GLU A 508 34.07 0.43 -5.05
N LYS A 509 34.35 1.62 -5.62
CA LYS A 509 33.75 2.85 -5.12
C LYS A 509 32.23 2.92 -5.35
N ALA A 510 31.76 2.44 -6.51
CA ALA A 510 30.33 2.35 -6.77
C ALA A 510 29.63 1.50 -5.70
N LYS A 511 30.23 0.35 -5.35
CA LYS A 511 29.71 -0.54 -4.32
C LYS A 511 29.66 0.11 -2.93
N GLU A 512 30.75 0.80 -2.53
CA GLU A 512 30.82 1.56 -1.27
C GLU A 512 29.71 2.61 -1.17
N PHE A 513 29.50 3.39 -2.25
CA PHE A 513 28.47 4.43 -2.26
C PHE A 513 27.04 3.87 -2.35
N TYR A 514 26.81 2.78 -3.11
CA TYR A 514 25.51 2.12 -3.14
C TYR A 514 25.17 1.47 -1.80
N ASP A 515 26.14 0.87 -1.11
CA ASP A 515 25.94 0.31 0.24
C ASP A 515 25.48 1.41 1.22
N ASN A 516 26.17 2.54 1.23
CA ASN A 516 25.74 3.68 2.04
C ASN A 516 24.38 4.23 1.58
N ALA A 517 24.12 4.30 0.27
CA ALA A 517 22.86 4.81 -0.26
C ALA A 517 21.67 3.99 0.22
N VAL A 518 21.72 2.67 0.12
CA VAL A 518 20.60 1.79 0.50
C VAL A 518 20.30 1.79 2.00
N HIS A 519 21.29 2.14 2.84
CA HIS A 519 21.09 2.27 4.28
C HIS A 519 20.54 3.67 4.69
N ASN A 520 20.69 4.67 3.81
CA ASN A 520 20.30 6.05 4.08
C ASN A 520 19.09 6.52 3.27
N THR A 521 18.41 5.63 2.55
CA THR A 521 17.14 5.95 1.89
C THR A 521 16.17 4.77 1.92
N ARG A 522 14.88 5.09 1.97
CA ARG A 522 13.79 4.13 1.77
C ARG A 522 13.25 4.13 0.34
N ASN A 523 13.93 4.77 -0.60
CA ASN A 523 13.54 4.78 -1.99
C ASN A 523 13.84 3.42 -2.65
N GLY A 524 12.80 2.64 -2.92
CA GLY A 524 12.93 1.30 -3.50
C GLY A 524 13.59 1.27 -4.88
N PHE A 525 13.51 2.33 -5.65
CA PHE A 525 14.24 2.43 -6.93
C PHE A 525 15.76 2.56 -6.74
N VAL A 526 16.21 3.22 -5.67
CA VAL A 526 17.64 3.24 -5.31
C VAL A 526 18.12 1.84 -4.93
N TRP A 527 17.30 1.10 -4.15
CA TRP A 527 17.62 -0.27 -3.77
C TRP A 527 17.69 -1.19 -5.00
N ARG A 528 16.70 -1.10 -5.91
CA ARG A 528 16.71 -1.83 -7.17
C ARG A 528 17.98 -1.54 -7.99
N LYS A 529 18.34 -0.27 -8.14
CA LYS A 529 19.53 0.14 -8.88
C LYS A 529 20.83 -0.40 -8.27
N ALA A 530 20.95 -0.40 -6.94
CA ALA A 530 22.09 -1.00 -6.24
C ALA A 530 22.20 -2.51 -6.50
N LYS A 531 21.07 -3.21 -6.50
CA LYS A 531 21.01 -4.64 -6.85
C LYS A 531 21.46 -4.90 -8.28
N GLU A 532 20.91 -4.14 -9.24
CA GLU A 532 21.23 -4.30 -10.67
C GLU A 532 22.70 -3.98 -10.99
N ASN A 533 23.23 -2.88 -10.46
CA ASN A 533 24.57 -2.39 -10.83
C ASN A 533 25.70 -3.10 -10.10
N VAL A 534 25.51 -3.40 -8.80
CA VAL A 534 26.62 -3.90 -7.97
C VAL A 534 26.26 -5.12 -7.10
N GLY A 535 25.02 -5.64 -7.22
CA GLY A 535 24.57 -6.85 -6.53
C GLY A 535 24.26 -6.67 -5.03
N ILE A 536 24.05 -5.43 -4.57
CA ILE A 536 23.61 -5.17 -3.19
C ILE A 536 22.10 -5.33 -3.12
N ASP A 537 21.63 -6.29 -2.34
CA ASP A 537 20.20 -6.58 -2.15
C ASP A 537 19.73 -6.19 -0.73
N ARG A 538 19.40 -4.92 -0.56
CA ARG A 538 18.94 -4.38 0.73
C ARG A 538 17.62 -5.02 1.20
N MET A 539 16.76 -5.47 0.27
CA MET A 539 15.52 -6.18 0.64
C MET A 539 15.79 -7.52 1.32
N ALA A 540 16.88 -8.21 0.94
CA ALA A 540 17.26 -9.46 1.59
C ALA A 540 17.80 -9.26 3.02
N GLU A 541 18.13 -8.02 3.39
CA GLU A 541 18.66 -7.65 4.71
C GLU A 541 17.58 -7.06 5.64
N GLU A 542 16.39 -6.69 5.11
CA GLU A 542 15.30 -6.17 5.93
C GLU A 542 14.82 -7.23 6.92
N GLU A 543 14.73 -6.85 8.20
CA GLU A 543 14.16 -7.69 9.24
C GLU A 543 12.63 -7.62 9.18
N ILE A 544 12.00 -8.78 9.25
CA ILE A 544 10.55 -8.88 9.40
C ILE A 544 10.24 -8.65 10.88
N TYR A 545 9.60 -7.53 11.19
CA TYR A 545 9.07 -7.29 12.53
C TYR A 545 7.72 -8.01 12.66
N VAL A 546 7.76 -9.21 13.24
CA VAL A 546 6.55 -9.92 13.66
C VAL A 546 6.22 -9.42 15.06
N ASP A 547 5.23 -8.54 15.19
CA ASP A 547 4.66 -8.15 16.49
C ASP A 547 3.56 -9.12 16.92
#